data_57c9411b5cdf17f05e86760653291fc4
#
_entry.id   57c9411b5cdf17f05e86760653291fc4
#
_cell.length_a   1.000
_cell.length_b   1.000
_cell.length_c   1.000
_cell.angle_alpha   90.00
_cell.angle_beta   90.00
_cell.angle_gamma   90.00
#
_symmetry.space_group_name_H-M   'P 1'
#
loop_
_entity.id
_entity.type
_entity.pdbx_description
1 polymer ?
#
loop_
_entity_poly.entity_id
_entity_poly.type
_entity_poly.pdbx_seq_one_letter_code
_entity_poly.pdbx_strand_id
1 'polypeptide(L)'
;MLLRDTPVLARRRTVAAYLYAYTRILELACSWTMVVPNTAFKVDLGRKIGLDGLAIERLTRRVTQMYSTGSRGEAPVAYAQWLDAQCMETDEGRIATFLLATIDDLRQSMRRYVETAHAGDEPTRLLLGILERDLALGRENLAAYAKGSIEGPSVDSEGDTVAYAGTEPLLPIPGFPARPASFIRNAEEAASPKLSLEEAMTPSNMCKSFRRMYIEIEICAIEVCARNIIEYRSMPNAFKVDMSQQIWDEARHAELVTDVVHHFGGNMDALVYSGHVWTRHEMGDDLAERLAIEQLIQEGNSVDKAYQLLKMLRRFGHNEAAECMEWLTADETQHALIGNRWLLRLVEGDRAKYEAVLATANEKIKFPLSPVNRALREIAGYPEWYVDQLERQVEASKA
;
A
#
# COMPACT_ATOMS: atom_id res chain seq x y z
N MET A 1 -30.36 -15.75 29.79
CA MET A 1 -28.95 -15.88 30.15
C MET A 1 -28.15 -15.01 29.16
N LEU A 2 -27.55 -13.95 29.61
CA LEU A 2 -26.75 -13.08 28.75
C LEU A 2 -25.45 -13.82 28.45
N LEU A 3 -25.07 -13.87 27.17
CA LEU A 3 -23.84 -14.52 26.66
C LEU A 3 -22.52 -13.91 27.20
N ARG A 4 -22.59 -12.93 28.12
CA ARG A 4 -21.48 -12.07 28.55
C ARG A 4 -20.27 -12.79 29.17
N ASP A 5 -20.45 -13.99 29.70
CA ASP A 5 -19.41 -14.71 30.46
C ASP A 5 -19.06 -16.09 29.84
N THR A 6 -19.31 -16.28 28.55
CA THR A 6 -18.91 -17.54 27.90
C THR A 6 -17.44 -17.55 27.53
N PRO A 7 -16.75 -18.71 27.56
CA PRO A 7 -15.37 -18.84 27.13
C PRO A 7 -15.10 -18.32 25.70
N VAL A 8 -16.09 -18.46 24.81
CA VAL A 8 -15.99 -17.96 23.43
C VAL A 8 -15.92 -16.44 23.40
N LEU A 9 -16.70 -15.73 24.22
CA LEU A 9 -16.65 -14.27 24.29
C LEU A 9 -15.34 -13.76 24.89
N ALA A 10 -14.81 -14.45 25.91
CA ALA A 10 -13.48 -14.12 26.44
C ALA A 10 -12.40 -14.25 25.35
N ARG A 11 -12.43 -15.36 24.59
CA ARG A 11 -11.50 -15.57 23.47
C ARG A 11 -11.70 -14.56 22.34
N ARG A 12 -12.96 -14.18 22.03
CA ARG A 12 -13.26 -13.13 21.06
C ARG A 12 -12.58 -11.80 21.42
N ARG A 13 -12.58 -11.42 22.70
CA ARG A 13 -11.92 -10.17 23.15
C ARG A 13 -10.44 -10.18 22.77
N THR A 14 -9.73 -11.28 22.99
CA THR A 14 -8.32 -11.41 22.61
C THR A 14 -8.13 -11.29 21.09
N VAL A 15 -8.97 -11.95 20.28
CA VAL A 15 -8.90 -11.85 18.81
C VAL A 15 -9.23 -10.43 18.33
N ALA A 16 -10.18 -9.75 19.00
CA ALA A 16 -10.51 -8.35 18.72
C ALA A 16 -9.36 -7.40 19.12
N ALA A 17 -8.59 -7.73 20.15
CA ALA A 17 -7.40 -6.97 20.52
C ALA A 17 -6.28 -7.10 19.47
N TYR A 18 -6.10 -8.30 18.91
CA TYR A 18 -5.20 -8.45 17.76
C TYR A 18 -5.65 -7.61 16.56
N LEU A 19 -6.95 -7.63 16.23
CA LEU A 19 -7.48 -6.81 15.13
C LEU A 19 -7.26 -5.32 15.38
N TYR A 20 -7.46 -4.84 16.62
CA TYR A 20 -7.15 -3.46 16.99
C TYR A 20 -5.67 -3.15 16.76
N ALA A 21 -4.78 -3.99 17.31
CA ALA A 21 -3.34 -3.82 17.22
C ALA A 21 -2.88 -3.73 15.75
N TYR A 22 -3.26 -4.69 14.92
CA TYR A 22 -2.89 -4.68 13.49
C TYR A 22 -3.44 -3.46 12.76
N THR A 23 -4.70 -3.08 12.99
CA THR A 23 -5.29 -1.90 12.35
C THR A 23 -4.55 -0.63 12.74
N ARG A 24 -4.24 -0.48 14.03
CA ARG A 24 -3.56 0.72 14.53
C ARG A 24 -2.10 0.80 14.09
N ILE A 25 -1.36 -0.32 14.14
CA ILE A 25 0.03 -0.41 13.67
C ILE A 25 0.10 -0.12 12.16
N LEU A 26 -0.81 -0.66 11.36
CA LEU A 26 -0.91 -0.37 9.93
C LEU A 26 -1.06 1.13 9.67
N GLU A 27 -1.95 1.82 10.38
CA GLU A 27 -2.15 3.27 10.21
C GLU A 27 -0.92 4.09 10.64
N LEU A 28 -0.27 3.70 11.73
CA LEU A 28 0.99 4.31 12.16
C LEU A 28 2.07 4.11 11.09
N ALA A 29 2.23 2.89 10.59
CA ALA A 29 3.18 2.58 9.53
C ALA A 29 2.90 3.39 8.26
N CYS A 30 1.62 3.51 7.84
CA CYS A 30 1.22 4.37 6.73
C CYS A 30 1.61 5.85 6.95
N SER A 31 1.42 6.39 8.17
CA SER A 31 1.83 7.77 8.44
C SER A 31 3.34 7.95 8.40
N TRP A 32 4.10 6.97 8.85
CA TRP A 32 5.57 7.01 8.83
C TRP A 32 6.17 6.93 7.43
N THR A 33 5.53 6.24 6.48
CA THR A 33 6.05 6.21 5.08
C THR A 33 6.23 7.60 4.49
N MET A 34 5.43 8.58 4.91
CA MET A 34 5.50 9.94 4.36
C MET A 34 6.56 10.82 5.05
N VAL A 35 6.95 10.52 6.28
CA VAL A 35 7.83 11.39 7.08
C VAL A 35 9.26 10.86 7.24
N VAL A 36 9.49 9.56 7.11
CA VAL A 36 10.85 9.01 7.14
C VAL A 36 11.55 9.28 5.80
N PRO A 37 12.82 9.74 5.79
CA PRO A 37 13.51 10.04 4.55
C PRO A 37 14.06 8.81 3.82
N ASN A 38 14.41 7.74 4.53
CA ASN A 38 15.06 6.55 3.98
C ASN A 38 14.09 5.71 3.13
N THR A 39 14.32 5.66 1.83
CA THR A 39 13.45 4.94 0.90
C THR A 39 13.49 3.43 1.07
N ALA A 40 14.63 2.85 1.46
CA ALA A 40 14.70 1.42 1.77
C ALA A 40 13.85 1.07 3.00
N PHE A 41 13.86 1.93 4.04
CA PHE A 41 12.98 1.74 5.19
C PHE A 41 11.49 1.88 4.81
N LYS A 42 11.15 2.77 3.85
CA LYS A 42 9.77 2.85 3.32
C LYS A 42 9.34 1.57 2.62
N VAL A 43 10.23 0.93 1.88
CA VAL A 43 9.99 -0.39 1.24
C VAL A 43 9.71 -1.45 2.31
N ASP A 44 10.51 -1.51 3.37
CA ASP A 44 10.29 -2.46 4.47
C ASP A 44 9.01 -2.17 5.26
N LEU A 45 8.65 -0.89 5.45
CA LEU A 45 7.34 -0.49 5.98
C LEU A 45 6.21 -0.93 5.05
N GLY A 46 6.36 -0.80 3.74
CA GLY A 46 5.38 -1.24 2.74
C GLY A 46 5.10 -2.74 2.85
N ARG A 47 6.14 -3.57 2.99
CA ARG A 47 6.00 -5.00 3.26
C ARG A 47 5.26 -5.29 4.57
N LYS A 48 5.60 -4.56 5.63
CA LYS A 48 4.94 -4.69 6.94
C LYS A 48 3.46 -4.33 6.82
N ILE A 49 3.11 -3.24 6.13
CA ILE A 49 1.74 -2.80 5.87
C ILE A 49 0.96 -3.89 5.11
N GLY A 50 1.55 -4.51 4.09
CA GLY A 50 0.94 -5.61 3.35
C GLY A 50 0.63 -6.82 4.23
N LEU A 51 1.59 -7.27 5.05
CA LEU A 51 1.40 -8.36 6.00
C LEU A 51 0.31 -8.03 7.04
N ASP A 52 0.27 -6.80 7.53
CA ASP A 52 -0.78 -6.33 8.46
C ASP A 52 -2.16 -6.31 7.78
N GLY A 53 -2.25 -5.93 6.50
CA GLY A 53 -3.49 -5.99 5.73
C GLY A 53 -4.05 -7.40 5.64
N LEU A 54 -3.22 -8.40 5.31
CA LEU A 54 -3.61 -9.81 5.30
C LEU A 54 -4.08 -10.29 6.68
N ALA A 55 -3.43 -9.83 7.75
CA ALA A 55 -3.84 -10.15 9.12
C ALA A 55 -5.20 -9.53 9.45
N ILE A 56 -5.43 -8.26 9.10
CA ILE A 56 -6.70 -7.55 9.30
C ILE A 56 -7.85 -8.27 8.59
N GLU A 57 -7.65 -8.70 7.33
CA GLU A 57 -8.66 -9.46 6.59
C GLU A 57 -9.11 -10.72 7.36
N ARG A 58 -8.14 -11.55 7.74
CA ARG A 58 -8.36 -12.82 8.42
C ARG A 58 -8.97 -12.63 9.81
N LEU A 59 -8.46 -11.67 10.59
CA LEU A 59 -8.97 -11.35 11.93
C LEU A 59 -10.36 -10.75 11.88
N THR A 60 -10.66 -9.86 10.94
CA THR A 60 -11.99 -9.29 10.72
C THR A 60 -13.01 -10.40 10.50
N ARG A 61 -12.69 -11.36 9.62
CA ARG A 61 -13.54 -12.53 9.38
C ARG A 61 -13.71 -13.38 10.64
N ARG A 62 -12.61 -13.62 11.40
CA ARG A 62 -12.66 -14.47 12.60
C ARG A 62 -13.48 -13.84 13.71
N VAL A 63 -13.29 -12.54 13.99
CA VAL A 63 -14.07 -11.82 15.02
C VAL A 63 -15.57 -11.91 14.76
N THR A 64 -16.02 -11.76 13.50
CA THR A 64 -17.44 -11.86 13.14
C THR A 64 -18.02 -13.28 13.34
N GLN A 65 -17.19 -14.33 13.26
CA GLN A 65 -17.60 -15.71 13.51
C GLN A 65 -17.76 -16.05 15.01
N MET A 66 -17.32 -15.17 15.93
CA MET A 66 -17.31 -15.40 17.38
C MET A 66 -18.39 -14.58 18.11
N TYR A 67 -19.65 -14.74 17.74
CA TYR A 67 -20.81 -14.01 18.32
C TYR A 67 -20.69 -12.48 18.23
N SER A 68 -20.19 -11.95 17.11
CA SER A 68 -20.08 -10.51 16.90
C SER A 68 -21.07 -10.03 15.83
N THR A 69 -21.68 -8.87 16.09
CA THR A 69 -22.45 -8.10 15.09
C THR A 69 -21.59 -7.07 14.38
N GLY A 70 -20.32 -6.94 14.77
CA GLY A 70 -19.38 -5.95 14.21
C GLY A 70 -17.99 -6.53 14.02
N SER A 71 -17.23 -5.90 13.14
CA SER A 71 -15.87 -6.27 12.74
C SER A 71 -14.81 -5.29 13.26
N ARG A 72 -15.12 -4.52 14.29
CA ARG A 72 -14.17 -3.56 14.88
C ARG A 72 -13.28 -4.26 15.91
N GLY A 73 -12.00 -3.85 15.92
CA GLY A 73 -11.07 -4.23 16.98
C GLY A 73 -11.39 -3.49 18.29
N GLU A 74 -11.04 -4.09 19.40
CA GLU A 74 -11.07 -3.48 20.75
C GLU A 74 -9.86 -3.99 21.53
N ALA A 75 -9.15 -3.09 22.22
CA ALA A 75 -7.93 -3.43 22.94
C ALA A 75 -7.95 -2.90 24.37
N PRO A 76 -7.12 -3.45 25.29
CA PRO A 76 -6.89 -2.88 26.60
C PRO A 76 -6.51 -1.40 26.48
N VAL A 77 -7.09 -0.55 27.34
CA VAL A 77 -6.88 0.90 27.30
C VAL A 77 -5.38 1.25 27.38
N ALA A 78 -4.63 0.57 28.26
CA ALA A 78 -3.19 0.82 28.41
C ALA A 78 -2.41 0.48 27.12
N TYR A 79 -2.79 -0.59 26.42
CA TYR A 79 -2.15 -0.97 25.15
C TYR A 79 -2.48 0.04 24.04
N ALA A 80 -3.74 0.47 23.93
CA ALA A 80 -4.15 1.48 22.98
C ALA A 80 -3.41 2.81 23.18
N GLN A 81 -3.31 3.29 24.43
CA GLN A 81 -2.58 4.49 24.79
C GLN A 81 -1.08 4.39 24.48
N TRP A 82 -0.48 3.21 24.71
CA TRP A 82 0.92 2.97 24.37
C TRP A 82 1.17 3.03 22.85
N LEU A 83 0.28 2.46 22.03
CA LEU A 83 0.34 2.61 20.56
C LEU A 83 0.20 4.07 20.15
N ASP A 84 -0.76 4.79 20.73
CA ASP A 84 -1.01 6.20 20.41
C ASP A 84 0.13 7.13 20.79
N ALA A 85 0.86 6.82 21.86
CA ALA A 85 2.04 7.58 22.28
C ALA A 85 3.17 7.60 21.23
N GLN A 86 3.17 6.65 20.29
CA GLN A 86 4.18 6.57 19.22
C GLN A 86 3.80 7.37 17.97
N CYS A 87 2.60 7.93 17.90
CA CYS A 87 2.08 8.57 16.69
C CYS A 87 2.96 9.71 16.15
N MET A 88 3.70 10.41 17.02
CA MET A 88 4.55 11.55 16.66
C MET A 88 6.02 11.19 16.45
N GLU A 89 6.38 9.90 16.48
CA GLU A 89 7.76 9.47 16.26
C GLU A 89 8.17 9.64 14.79
N THR A 90 9.40 10.06 14.54
CA THR A 90 9.96 10.26 13.18
C THR A 90 11.38 9.69 13.02
N ASP A 91 12.02 9.24 14.11
CA ASP A 91 13.33 8.55 14.03
C ASP A 91 13.13 7.09 13.60
N GLU A 92 13.73 6.73 12.48
CA GLU A 92 13.62 5.39 11.87
C GLU A 92 14.01 4.28 12.85
N GLY A 93 15.08 4.50 13.63
CA GLY A 93 15.57 3.50 14.58
C GLY A 93 14.58 3.29 15.73
N ARG A 94 13.92 4.34 16.20
CA ARG A 94 12.88 4.25 17.25
C ARG A 94 11.60 3.65 16.72
N ILE A 95 11.18 4.01 15.49
CA ILE A 95 10.03 3.40 14.80
C ILE A 95 10.28 1.89 14.65
N ALA A 96 11.45 1.48 14.14
CA ALA A 96 11.79 0.08 14.00
C ALA A 96 11.81 -0.66 15.35
N THR A 97 12.38 -0.05 16.38
CA THR A 97 12.40 -0.61 17.74
C THR A 97 10.98 -0.82 18.29
N PHE A 98 10.11 0.16 18.11
CA PHE A 98 8.70 0.05 18.51
C PHE A 98 7.98 -1.06 17.73
N LEU A 99 8.15 -1.13 16.41
CA LEU A 99 7.55 -2.19 15.58
C LEU A 99 8.05 -3.58 16.00
N LEU A 100 9.33 -3.73 16.33
CA LEU A 100 9.86 -4.99 16.86
C LEU A 100 9.24 -5.36 18.21
N ALA A 101 9.08 -4.41 19.12
CA ALA A 101 8.43 -4.64 20.42
C ALA A 101 6.98 -5.08 20.26
N THR A 102 6.21 -4.47 19.33
CA THR A 102 4.85 -4.88 19.03
C THR A 102 4.78 -6.27 18.38
N ILE A 103 5.69 -6.58 17.48
CA ILE A 103 5.80 -7.90 16.85
C ILE A 103 6.08 -8.97 17.91
N ASP A 104 7.04 -8.74 18.80
CA ASP A 104 7.44 -9.70 19.82
C ASP A 104 6.30 -9.92 20.86
N ASP A 105 5.57 -8.86 21.26
CA ASP A 105 4.39 -8.98 22.13
C ASP A 105 3.27 -9.77 21.45
N LEU A 106 2.90 -9.42 20.21
CA LEU A 106 1.88 -10.13 19.45
C LEU A 106 2.22 -11.62 19.30
N ARG A 107 3.44 -11.95 18.93
CA ARG A 107 3.91 -13.34 18.78
C ARG A 107 3.80 -14.10 20.09
N GLN A 108 4.24 -13.50 21.20
CA GLN A 108 4.17 -14.11 22.51
C GLN A 108 2.71 -14.35 22.95
N SER A 109 1.84 -13.35 22.76
CA SER A 109 0.42 -13.47 23.09
C SER A 109 -0.28 -14.53 22.24
N MET A 110 0.00 -14.60 20.92
CA MET A 110 -0.56 -15.64 20.04
C MET A 110 -0.12 -17.03 20.43
N ARG A 111 1.14 -17.23 20.82
CA ARG A 111 1.62 -18.53 21.33
C ARG A 111 0.90 -18.92 22.59
N ARG A 112 0.77 -18.02 23.59
CA ARG A 112 -0.02 -18.29 24.82
C ARG A 112 -1.46 -18.68 24.48
N TYR A 113 -2.07 -17.96 23.52
CA TYR A 113 -3.43 -18.29 23.08
C TYR A 113 -3.51 -19.71 22.52
N VAL A 114 -2.64 -20.08 21.60
CA VAL A 114 -2.63 -21.40 20.96
C VAL A 114 -2.42 -22.53 21.98
N GLU A 115 -1.56 -22.34 22.98
CA GLU A 115 -1.29 -23.30 24.06
C GLU A 115 -2.50 -23.51 24.98
N THR A 116 -3.28 -22.45 25.23
CA THR A 116 -4.39 -22.47 26.19
C THR A 116 -5.77 -22.59 25.53
N ALA A 117 -5.86 -22.56 24.20
CA ALA A 117 -7.13 -22.59 23.48
C ALA A 117 -7.77 -23.98 23.56
N HIS A 118 -9.12 -24.00 23.74
CA HIS A 118 -9.89 -25.22 23.67
C HIS A 118 -9.81 -25.87 22.29
N ALA A 119 -9.87 -27.20 22.21
CA ALA A 119 -9.81 -27.94 20.94
C ALA A 119 -10.87 -27.46 19.92
N GLY A 120 -12.04 -27.08 20.37
CA GLY A 120 -13.13 -26.52 19.52
C GLY A 120 -12.81 -25.18 18.89
N ASP A 121 -11.73 -24.52 19.29
CA ASP A 121 -11.24 -23.26 18.69
C ASP A 121 -10.08 -23.49 17.69
N GLU A 122 -10.07 -24.63 17.04
CA GLU A 122 -9.11 -24.98 16.01
C GLU A 122 -8.98 -23.90 14.91
N PRO A 123 -10.06 -23.27 14.39
CA PRO A 123 -9.93 -22.22 13.37
C PRO A 123 -9.09 -21.03 13.82
N THR A 124 -9.22 -20.58 15.08
CA THR A 124 -8.37 -19.49 15.60
C THR A 124 -6.93 -19.94 15.79
N ARG A 125 -6.72 -21.17 16.31
CA ARG A 125 -5.36 -21.72 16.49
C ARG A 125 -4.58 -21.77 15.18
N LEU A 126 -5.22 -22.26 14.10
CA LEU A 126 -4.61 -22.30 12.77
C LEU A 126 -4.32 -20.90 12.22
N LEU A 127 -5.28 -19.99 12.37
CA LEU A 127 -5.11 -18.60 11.97
C LEU A 127 -3.91 -17.96 12.68
N LEU A 128 -3.84 -18.03 14.00
CA LEU A 128 -2.76 -17.43 14.79
C LEU A 128 -1.40 -18.04 14.47
N GLY A 129 -1.32 -19.32 14.13
CA GLY A 129 -0.09 -19.94 13.65
C GLY A 129 0.40 -19.42 12.30
N ILE A 130 -0.51 -18.95 11.44
CA ILE A 130 -0.14 -18.25 10.20
C ILE A 130 0.38 -16.84 10.53
N LEU A 131 -0.35 -16.08 11.33
CA LEU A 131 0.02 -14.71 11.68
C LEU A 131 1.35 -14.64 12.45
N GLU A 132 1.64 -15.62 13.30
CA GLU A 132 2.91 -15.70 14.03
C GLU A 132 4.10 -15.87 13.06
N ARG A 133 3.95 -16.65 12.00
CA ARG A 133 4.97 -16.80 10.95
C ARG A 133 5.12 -15.52 10.12
N ASP A 134 4.02 -14.88 9.75
CA ASP A 134 4.03 -13.63 8.99
C ASP A 134 4.74 -12.51 9.79
N LEU A 135 4.50 -12.44 11.11
CA LEU A 135 5.22 -11.53 12.02
C LEU A 135 6.73 -11.84 12.08
N ALA A 136 7.14 -13.11 12.03
CA ALA A 136 8.55 -13.47 12.03
C ALA A 136 9.28 -12.94 10.78
N LEU A 137 8.64 -13.03 9.60
CA LEU A 137 9.17 -12.47 8.36
C LEU A 137 9.32 -10.94 8.45
N GLY A 138 8.27 -10.23 8.88
CA GLY A 138 8.31 -8.77 9.05
C GLY A 138 9.37 -8.30 10.05
N ARG A 139 9.68 -9.13 11.07
CA ARG A 139 10.70 -8.83 12.07
C ARG A 139 12.12 -8.77 11.48
N GLU A 140 12.45 -9.68 10.59
CA GLU A 140 13.80 -9.77 10.01
C GLU A 140 14.17 -8.49 9.26
N ASN A 141 13.27 -7.95 8.46
CA ASN A 141 13.50 -6.74 7.66
C ASN A 141 13.72 -5.49 8.55
N LEU A 142 12.97 -5.36 9.63
CA LEU A 142 13.04 -4.20 10.52
C LEU A 142 14.21 -4.25 11.50
N ALA A 143 14.79 -5.42 11.76
CA ALA A 143 15.83 -5.60 12.76
C ALA A 143 17.12 -4.81 12.46
N ALA A 144 17.43 -4.58 11.18
CA ALA A 144 18.61 -3.83 10.75
C ALA A 144 18.57 -2.34 11.13
N TYR A 145 17.37 -1.77 11.33
CA TYR A 145 17.19 -0.35 11.64
C TYR A 145 17.08 -0.08 13.15
N ALA A 146 16.71 -1.06 13.97
CA ALA A 146 16.34 -0.88 15.36
C ALA A 146 17.49 -0.35 16.24
N LYS A 147 17.16 0.55 17.16
CA LYS A 147 18.09 1.17 18.12
C LYS A 147 17.54 1.09 19.53
N GLY A 148 18.21 0.33 20.40
CA GLY A 148 17.81 0.16 21.78
C GLY A 148 16.64 -0.82 21.97
N SER A 149 15.87 -0.63 23.04
CA SER A 149 14.69 -1.43 23.38
C SER A 149 13.57 -0.52 23.87
N ILE A 150 12.35 -0.97 23.69
CA ILE A 150 11.13 -0.33 24.20
C ILE A 150 10.28 -1.39 24.90
N GLU A 151 9.75 -1.07 26.07
CA GLU A 151 8.81 -1.93 26.77
C GLU A 151 7.41 -1.33 26.71
N GLY A 152 6.40 -2.18 26.62
CA GLY A 152 5.00 -1.79 26.60
C GLY A 152 4.11 -2.81 27.29
N PRO A 153 2.84 -2.46 27.52
CA PRO A 153 1.85 -3.41 28.01
C PRO A 153 1.58 -4.48 26.94
N SER A 154 1.14 -5.67 27.38
CA SER A 154 0.77 -6.71 26.43
C SER A 154 -0.62 -6.47 25.83
N VAL A 155 -0.80 -6.89 24.58
CA VAL A 155 -2.07 -6.83 23.82
C VAL A 155 -3.18 -7.64 24.50
N ASP A 156 -2.85 -8.65 25.29
CA ASP A 156 -3.78 -9.49 26.04
C ASP A 156 -3.85 -9.14 27.54
N SER A 157 -3.37 -7.94 27.95
CA SER A 157 -3.49 -7.46 29.32
C SER A 157 -4.94 -7.41 29.78
N GLU A 158 -5.17 -7.72 31.06
CA GLU A 158 -6.49 -7.57 31.69
C GLU A 158 -6.83 -6.09 31.92
N GLY A 159 -8.12 -5.77 31.92
CA GLY A 159 -8.62 -4.42 32.24
C GLY A 159 -9.72 -3.94 31.30
N ASP A 160 -10.04 -2.66 31.43
CA ASP A 160 -11.01 -2.00 30.54
C ASP A 160 -10.51 -1.97 29.11
N THR A 161 -11.43 -2.09 28.16
CA THR A 161 -11.12 -2.06 26.75
C THR A 161 -11.70 -0.81 26.06
N VAL A 162 -11.04 -0.37 25.00
CA VAL A 162 -11.48 0.69 24.09
C VAL A 162 -11.64 0.11 22.68
N ALA A 163 -12.74 0.48 22.01
CA ALA A 163 -12.98 0.10 20.63
C ALA A 163 -12.20 1.05 19.69
N TYR A 164 -11.71 0.50 18.58
CA TYR A 164 -11.13 1.30 17.52
C TYR A 164 -12.17 2.26 16.92
N ALA A 165 -11.86 3.56 16.92
CA ALA A 165 -12.77 4.62 16.52
C ALA A 165 -12.46 5.21 15.13
N GLY A 166 -11.22 5.11 14.65
CA GLY A 166 -10.75 5.75 13.42
C GLY A 166 -10.41 7.23 13.61
N THR A 167 -10.30 7.67 14.86
CA THR A 167 -9.95 9.06 15.23
C THR A 167 -8.72 9.14 16.13
N GLU A 168 -8.04 8.03 16.34
CA GLU A 168 -6.79 7.95 17.08
C GLU A 168 -5.73 8.85 16.45
N PRO A 169 -4.80 9.44 17.24
CA PRO A 169 -3.86 10.44 16.75
C PRO A 169 -2.90 9.86 15.69
N LEU A 170 -2.59 10.65 14.67
CA LEU A 170 -1.59 10.36 13.63
C LEU A 170 -0.76 11.61 13.36
N LEU A 171 0.43 11.42 12.77
CA LEU A 171 1.20 12.51 12.22
C LEU A 171 0.38 13.29 11.17
N PRO A 172 0.51 14.60 11.12
CA PRO A 172 -0.08 15.39 10.04
C PRO A 172 0.56 14.98 8.70
N ILE A 173 -0.25 14.96 7.66
CA ILE A 173 0.23 14.67 6.30
C ILE A 173 1.14 15.82 5.86
N PRO A 174 2.38 15.55 5.44
CA PRO A 174 3.28 16.59 4.98
C PRO A 174 2.84 17.12 3.60
N GLY A 175 3.16 18.37 3.29
CA GLY A 175 2.93 18.90 1.95
C GLY A 175 3.69 18.15 0.85
N PHE A 176 4.80 17.52 1.22
CA PHE A 176 5.53 16.57 0.35
C PHE A 176 6.25 15.52 1.20
N PRO A 177 6.30 14.24 0.77
CA PRO A 177 6.96 13.18 1.53
C PRO A 177 8.48 13.40 1.65
N ALA A 178 9.02 13.02 2.81
CA ALA A 178 10.45 13.13 3.07
C ALA A 178 11.28 12.21 2.15
N ARG A 179 12.49 12.68 1.81
CA ARG A 179 13.46 11.97 0.96
C ARG A 179 14.87 12.09 1.55
N PRO A 180 15.78 11.18 1.20
CA PRO A 180 17.21 11.36 1.52
C PRO A 180 17.74 12.71 1.00
N ALA A 181 18.65 13.31 1.72
CA ALA A 181 19.25 14.60 1.32
C ALA A 181 19.97 14.57 -0.04
N SER A 182 20.38 13.38 -0.50
CA SER A 182 20.97 13.15 -1.82
C SER A 182 19.95 13.10 -2.96
N PHE A 183 18.65 13.11 -2.68
CA PHE A 183 17.57 13.07 -3.66
C PHE A 183 17.05 14.49 -3.87
N ILE A 184 17.22 15.02 -5.08
CA ILE A 184 16.94 16.42 -5.42
C ILE A 184 15.62 16.50 -6.18
N ARG A 185 14.65 17.23 -5.62
CA ARG A 185 13.39 17.54 -6.31
C ARG A 185 13.61 18.72 -7.27
N ASN A 186 13.70 18.41 -8.57
CA ASN A 186 13.84 19.39 -9.63
C ASN A 186 13.09 18.89 -10.89
N ALA A 187 11.92 19.46 -11.17
CA ALA A 187 11.07 19.01 -12.28
C ALA A 187 11.68 19.26 -13.65
N GLU A 188 12.47 20.35 -13.82
CA GLU A 188 13.12 20.69 -15.09
C GLU A 188 14.23 19.68 -15.40
N GLU A 189 15.08 19.40 -14.42
CA GLU A 189 16.19 18.44 -14.56
C GLU A 189 15.69 16.99 -14.65
N ALA A 190 14.57 16.67 -13.97
CA ALA A 190 13.92 15.37 -14.03
C ALA A 190 13.21 15.12 -15.37
N ALA A 191 13.00 16.13 -16.20
CA ALA A 191 12.33 15.97 -17.49
C ALA A 191 13.09 15.01 -18.40
N SER A 192 12.37 14.04 -18.99
CA SER A 192 12.98 13.09 -19.93
C SER A 192 13.33 13.79 -21.23
N PRO A 193 14.57 13.65 -21.72
CA PRO A 193 14.93 14.14 -23.05
C PRO A 193 14.13 13.38 -24.11
N LYS A 194 13.88 14.02 -25.25
CA LYS A 194 13.34 13.32 -26.42
C LYS A 194 14.47 12.49 -27.04
N LEU A 195 14.36 11.18 -26.90
CA LEU A 195 15.33 10.21 -27.40
C LEU A 195 14.70 9.43 -28.58
N SER A 196 15.51 9.02 -29.54
CA SER A 196 15.14 7.94 -30.47
C SER A 196 14.95 6.63 -29.70
N LEU A 197 14.30 5.65 -30.32
CA LEU A 197 14.11 4.35 -29.69
C LEU A 197 15.46 3.67 -29.37
N GLU A 198 16.40 3.72 -30.29
CA GLU A 198 17.74 3.16 -30.12
C GLU A 198 18.50 3.81 -28.95
N GLU A 199 18.43 5.13 -28.85
CA GLU A 199 19.04 5.87 -27.74
C GLU A 199 18.37 5.51 -26.40
N ALA A 200 17.05 5.45 -26.36
CA ALA A 200 16.29 5.10 -25.16
C ALA A 200 16.64 3.70 -24.65
N MET A 201 16.91 2.74 -25.54
CA MET A 201 17.26 1.35 -25.21
C MET A 201 18.74 1.13 -24.91
N THR A 202 19.59 2.16 -24.84
CA THR A 202 20.96 1.98 -24.36
C THR A 202 20.99 1.66 -22.86
N PRO A 203 21.94 0.82 -22.38
CA PRO A 203 22.05 0.49 -20.94
C PRO A 203 22.06 1.71 -20.03
N SER A 204 22.76 2.78 -20.43
CA SER A 204 22.82 4.03 -19.66
C SER A 204 21.48 4.73 -19.54
N ASN A 205 20.69 4.80 -20.62
CA ASN A 205 19.38 5.46 -20.59
C ASN A 205 18.33 4.56 -19.94
N MET A 206 18.42 3.24 -20.10
CA MET A 206 17.61 2.28 -19.35
C MET A 206 17.85 2.42 -17.85
N CYS A 207 19.11 2.46 -17.41
CA CYS A 207 19.43 2.69 -16.00
C CYS A 207 18.79 3.98 -15.47
N LYS A 208 18.87 5.11 -16.20
CA LYS A 208 18.23 6.38 -15.82
C LYS A 208 16.71 6.26 -15.74
N SER A 209 16.11 5.53 -16.70
CA SER A 209 14.66 5.32 -16.75
C SER A 209 14.16 4.54 -15.55
N PHE A 210 14.81 3.44 -15.17
CA PHE A 210 14.45 2.64 -14.00
C PHE A 210 14.75 3.37 -12.68
N ARG A 211 15.84 4.12 -12.56
CA ARG A 211 16.08 5.00 -11.39
C ARG A 211 14.98 6.04 -11.21
N ARG A 212 14.47 6.58 -12.31
CA ARG A 212 13.34 7.51 -12.28
C ARG A 212 12.04 6.79 -11.90
N MET A 213 11.78 5.62 -12.46
CA MET A 213 10.62 4.79 -12.10
C MET A 213 10.59 4.54 -10.59
N TYR A 214 11.69 4.11 -10.01
CA TYR A 214 11.82 3.89 -8.57
C TYR A 214 11.30 5.07 -7.73
N ILE A 215 11.79 6.29 -7.97
CA ILE A 215 11.49 7.42 -7.07
C ILE A 215 10.22 8.17 -7.44
N GLU A 216 9.87 8.22 -8.73
CA GLU A 216 8.69 8.96 -9.22
C GLU A 216 7.40 8.14 -9.12
N ILE A 217 7.51 6.83 -9.27
CA ILE A 217 6.37 5.90 -9.33
C ILE A 217 6.34 5.07 -8.06
N GLU A 218 7.21 4.07 -7.90
CA GLU A 218 7.09 3.05 -6.87
C GLU A 218 7.09 3.62 -5.44
N ILE A 219 8.07 4.46 -5.11
CA ILE A 219 8.13 5.09 -3.78
C ILE A 219 6.96 6.06 -3.56
N CYS A 220 6.57 6.83 -4.57
CA CYS A 220 5.40 7.71 -4.45
C CYS A 220 4.09 6.93 -4.34
N ALA A 221 3.93 5.81 -5.06
CA ALA A 221 2.73 4.98 -5.00
C ALA A 221 2.54 4.36 -3.60
N ILE A 222 3.61 3.87 -2.94
CA ILE A 222 3.56 3.49 -1.52
C ILE A 222 2.94 4.61 -0.67
N GLU A 223 3.39 5.85 -0.87
CA GLU A 223 2.99 6.99 -0.05
C GLU A 223 1.57 7.47 -0.32
N VAL A 224 1.12 7.52 -1.58
CA VAL A 224 -0.25 7.95 -1.90
C VAL A 224 -1.29 6.91 -1.50
N CYS A 225 -0.99 5.61 -1.62
CA CYS A 225 -1.85 4.55 -1.12
C CYS A 225 -1.92 4.55 0.42
N ALA A 226 -0.78 4.77 1.11
CA ALA A 226 -0.75 4.95 2.56
C ALA A 226 -1.55 6.18 3.00
N ARG A 227 -1.44 7.29 2.28
CA ARG A 227 -2.23 8.51 2.49
C ARG A 227 -3.73 8.23 2.37
N ASN A 228 -4.17 7.49 1.36
CA ASN A 228 -5.58 7.11 1.20
C ASN A 228 -6.10 6.32 2.41
N ILE A 229 -5.30 5.42 2.99
CA ILE A 229 -5.68 4.69 4.20
C ILE A 229 -5.93 5.63 5.37
N ILE A 230 -5.03 6.59 5.63
CA ILE A 230 -5.09 7.44 6.83
C ILE A 230 -6.03 8.65 6.70
N GLU A 231 -6.27 9.16 5.51
CA GLU A 231 -7.25 10.23 5.29
C GLU A 231 -8.68 9.70 5.27
N TYR A 232 -8.89 8.46 4.80
CA TYR A 232 -10.23 7.86 4.67
C TYR A 232 -10.43 6.69 5.64
N ARG A 233 -10.08 6.88 6.92
CA ARG A 233 -10.12 5.86 7.97
C ARG A 233 -11.54 5.31 8.24
N SER A 234 -12.57 6.05 7.86
CA SER A 234 -13.97 5.62 7.93
C SER A 234 -14.33 4.55 6.89
N MET A 235 -13.51 4.36 5.86
CA MET A 235 -13.68 3.29 4.90
C MET A 235 -13.59 1.91 5.59
N PRO A 236 -14.32 0.89 5.08
CA PRO A 236 -14.30 -0.43 5.69
C PRO A 236 -12.91 -1.07 5.64
N ASN A 237 -12.65 -2.03 6.54
CA ASN A 237 -11.37 -2.75 6.57
C ASN A 237 -10.97 -3.33 5.21
N ALA A 238 -11.93 -3.76 4.38
CA ALA A 238 -11.65 -4.25 3.04
C ALA A 238 -10.95 -3.20 2.15
N PHE A 239 -11.23 -1.91 2.32
CA PHE A 239 -10.51 -0.85 1.63
C PHE A 239 -9.05 -0.77 2.10
N LYS A 240 -8.83 -0.81 3.43
CA LYS A 240 -7.47 -0.80 3.99
C LYS A 240 -6.67 -2.01 3.51
N VAL A 241 -7.31 -3.19 3.45
CA VAL A 241 -6.70 -4.43 2.94
C VAL A 241 -6.27 -4.27 1.48
N ASP A 242 -7.15 -3.76 0.62
CA ASP A 242 -6.84 -3.56 -0.80
C ASP A 242 -5.71 -2.54 -1.00
N MET A 243 -5.75 -1.41 -0.31
CA MET A 243 -4.66 -0.41 -0.37
C MET A 243 -3.35 -0.95 0.22
N SER A 244 -3.41 -1.77 1.28
CA SER A 244 -2.20 -2.37 1.84
C SER A 244 -1.59 -3.44 0.93
N GLN A 245 -2.41 -4.16 0.15
CA GLN A 245 -1.91 -5.05 -0.89
C GLN A 245 -1.16 -4.27 -1.97
N GLN A 246 -1.74 -3.17 -2.46
CA GLN A 246 -1.05 -2.31 -3.42
C GLN A 246 0.26 -1.75 -2.85
N ILE A 247 0.27 -1.24 -1.61
CA ILE A 247 1.49 -0.77 -0.95
C ILE A 247 2.58 -1.86 -0.92
N TRP A 248 2.20 -3.12 -0.70
CA TRP A 248 3.16 -4.23 -0.72
C TRP A 248 3.69 -4.50 -2.13
N ASP A 249 2.83 -4.45 -3.13
CA ASP A 249 3.22 -4.64 -4.53
C ASP A 249 4.20 -3.53 -4.95
N GLU A 250 3.93 -2.26 -4.63
CA GLU A 250 4.82 -1.13 -4.90
C GLU A 250 6.18 -1.25 -4.16
N ALA A 251 6.16 -1.76 -2.93
CA ALA A 251 7.40 -2.04 -2.21
C ALA A 251 8.25 -3.11 -2.92
N ARG A 252 7.61 -4.15 -3.45
CA ARG A 252 8.26 -5.19 -4.25
C ARG A 252 8.71 -4.67 -5.61
N HIS A 253 7.90 -3.80 -6.26
CA HIS A 253 8.28 -3.12 -7.50
C HIS A 253 9.55 -2.27 -7.31
N ALA A 254 9.63 -1.52 -6.21
CA ALA A 254 10.82 -0.72 -5.89
C ALA A 254 12.10 -1.59 -5.81
N GLU A 255 12.02 -2.81 -5.29
CA GLU A 255 13.16 -3.74 -5.26
C GLU A 255 13.49 -4.30 -6.64
N LEU A 256 12.48 -4.78 -7.39
CA LEU A 256 12.67 -5.29 -8.75
C LEU A 256 13.30 -4.22 -9.66
N VAL A 257 12.84 -2.99 -9.55
CA VAL A 257 13.41 -1.83 -10.28
C VAL A 257 14.85 -1.56 -9.84
N THR A 258 15.16 -1.69 -8.55
CA THR A 258 16.53 -1.54 -8.04
C THR A 258 17.46 -2.60 -8.60
N ASP A 259 17.01 -3.86 -8.68
CA ASP A 259 17.80 -4.97 -9.27
C ASP A 259 18.10 -4.70 -10.75
N VAL A 260 17.13 -4.18 -11.52
CA VAL A 260 17.33 -3.78 -12.92
C VAL A 260 18.34 -2.64 -13.02
N VAL A 261 18.29 -1.64 -12.12
CA VAL A 261 19.29 -0.56 -12.07
C VAL A 261 20.70 -1.11 -11.83
N HIS A 262 20.86 -2.04 -10.89
CA HIS A 262 22.13 -2.69 -10.61
C HIS A 262 22.59 -3.54 -11.81
N HIS A 263 21.70 -4.25 -12.49
CA HIS A 263 22.00 -4.99 -13.72
C HIS A 263 22.61 -4.10 -14.81
N PHE A 264 22.12 -2.86 -14.93
CA PHE A 264 22.68 -1.86 -15.84
C PHE A 264 23.92 -1.13 -15.29
N GLY A 265 24.48 -1.55 -14.15
CA GLY A 265 25.68 -0.99 -13.53
C GLY A 265 25.45 0.35 -12.80
N GLY A 266 24.19 0.69 -12.49
CA GLY A 266 23.82 1.88 -11.73
C GLY A 266 23.73 1.65 -10.23
N ASN A 267 23.39 2.71 -9.50
CA ASN A 267 23.09 2.70 -8.06
C ASN A 267 21.93 3.66 -7.74
N MET A 268 21.48 3.66 -6.49
CA MET A 268 20.38 4.50 -5.99
C MET A 268 20.85 5.64 -5.06
N ASP A 269 22.15 5.99 -5.06
CA ASP A 269 22.76 6.88 -4.06
C ASP A 269 22.27 8.33 -4.16
N ALA A 270 22.01 8.82 -5.38
CA ALA A 270 21.54 10.17 -5.64
C ALA A 270 20.57 10.16 -6.81
N LEU A 271 19.39 10.76 -6.64
CA LEU A 271 18.35 10.80 -7.66
C LEU A 271 17.83 12.23 -7.85
N VAL A 272 17.49 12.56 -9.10
CA VAL A 272 16.75 13.78 -9.43
C VAL A 272 15.34 13.37 -9.84
N TYR A 273 14.33 14.02 -9.29
CA TYR A 273 12.93 13.65 -9.50
C TYR A 273 12.01 14.88 -9.47
N SER A 274 10.80 14.75 -10.02
CA SER A 274 9.79 15.80 -10.04
C SER A 274 8.78 15.69 -8.91
N GLY A 275 8.45 14.47 -8.50
CA GLY A 275 7.40 14.15 -7.52
C GLY A 275 5.99 14.30 -8.08
N HIS A 276 5.84 14.06 -9.38
CA HIS A 276 4.58 14.31 -10.09
C HIS A 276 3.43 13.39 -9.65
N VAL A 277 3.70 12.16 -9.21
CA VAL A 277 2.65 11.24 -8.71
C VAL A 277 2.01 11.82 -7.46
N TRP A 278 2.80 12.22 -6.46
CA TRP A 278 2.28 12.88 -5.28
C TRP A 278 1.49 14.14 -5.61
N THR A 279 2.08 15.03 -6.44
CA THR A 279 1.44 16.31 -6.80
C THR A 279 0.11 16.10 -7.53
N ARG A 280 0.01 15.12 -8.42
CA ARG A 280 -1.25 14.78 -9.09
C ARG A 280 -2.28 14.21 -8.13
N HIS A 281 -1.87 13.32 -7.23
CA HIS A 281 -2.76 12.77 -6.21
C HIS A 281 -3.36 13.89 -5.32
N GLU A 282 -2.58 14.94 -5.00
CA GLU A 282 -3.07 16.11 -4.26
C GLU A 282 -4.13 16.93 -5.01
N MET A 283 -4.21 16.82 -6.34
CA MET A 283 -5.25 17.51 -7.13
C MET A 283 -6.63 16.89 -6.96
N GLY A 284 -6.74 15.66 -6.44
CA GLY A 284 -8.02 15.03 -6.13
C GLY A 284 -8.64 15.62 -4.87
N ASP A 285 -9.86 16.13 -4.97
CA ASP A 285 -10.58 16.78 -3.86
C ASP A 285 -11.14 15.74 -2.88
N ASP A 286 -11.43 14.54 -3.34
CA ASP A 286 -11.96 13.44 -2.53
C ASP A 286 -11.35 12.08 -2.92
N LEU A 287 -11.75 11.01 -2.23
CA LEU A 287 -11.27 9.66 -2.49
C LEU A 287 -11.60 9.18 -3.91
N ALA A 288 -12.78 9.52 -4.43
CA ALA A 288 -13.18 9.06 -5.76
C ALA A 288 -12.27 9.64 -6.85
N GLU A 289 -11.97 10.93 -6.77
CA GLU A 289 -11.04 11.58 -7.69
C GLU A 289 -9.60 11.07 -7.53
N ARG A 290 -9.14 10.83 -6.29
CA ARG A 290 -7.79 10.27 -6.04
C ARG A 290 -7.62 8.88 -6.60
N LEU A 291 -8.61 8.00 -6.43
CA LEU A 291 -8.63 6.69 -7.06
C LEU A 291 -8.66 6.78 -8.59
N ALA A 292 -9.42 7.74 -9.14
CA ALA A 292 -9.46 8.00 -10.57
C ALA A 292 -8.09 8.46 -11.09
N ILE A 293 -7.41 9.36 -10.39
CA ILE A 293 -6.10 9.88 -10.77
C ILE A 293 -5.04 8.77 -10.76
N GLU A 294 -4.91 8.05 -9.65
CA GLU A 294 -3.84 7.08 -9.46
C GLU A 294 -4.15 5.77 -10.18
N GLN A 295 -5.11 5.02 -9.68
CA GLN A 295 -5.34 3.65 -10.15
C GLN A 295 -5.95 3.58 -11.55
N LEU A 296 -6.82 4.56 -11.92
CA LEU A 296 -7.55 4.43 -13.19
C LEU A 296 -6.91 5.18 -14.35
N ILE A 297 -6.30 6.34 -14.11
CA ILE A 297 -5.70 7.13 -15.18
C ILE A 297 -4.20 6.82 -15.28
N GLN A 298 -3.43 6.93 -14.20
CA GLN A 298 -1.98 6.74 -14.25
C GLN A 298 -1.62 5.26 -14.44
N GLU A 299 -2.05 4.36 -13.58
CA GLU A 299 -1.76 2.92 -13.69
C GLU A 299 -2.47 2.30 -14.91
N GLY A 300 -3.71 2.69 -15.18
CA GLY A 300 -4.39 2.26 -16.38
C GLY A 300 -3.65 2.62 -17.67
N ASN A 301 -2.94 3.75 -17.71
CA ASN A 301 -2.07 4.11 -18.84
C ASN A 301 -0.77 3.29 -18.85
N SER A 302 -0.25 2.89 -17.69
CA SER A 302 0.88 1.94 -17.59
C SER A 302 0.49 0.59 -18.19
N VAL A 303 -0.68 0.06 -17.85
CA VAL A 303 -1.26 -1.17 -18.41
C VAL A 303 -1.37 -1.10 -19.93
N ASP A 304 -1.81 0.03 -20.48
CA ASP A 304 -1.93 0.20 -21.95
C ASP A 304 -0.58 0.14 -22.67
N LYS A 305 0.47 0.67 -22.06
CA LYS A 305 1.81 0.76 -22.65
C LYS A 305 2.67 -0.48 -22.44
N ALA A 306 2.37 -1.26 -21.41
CA ALA A 306 3.22 -2.34 -20.93
C ALA A 306 3.59 -3.35 -22.03
N TYR A 307 2.63 -3.79 -22.81
CA TYR A 307 2.87 -4.78 -23.87
C TYR A 307 3.87 -4.30 -24.94
N GLN A 308 3.80 -3.03 -25.32
CA GLN A 308 4.73 -2.46 -26.30
C GLN A 308 6.14 -2.33 -25.69
N LEU A 309 6.22 -1.89 -24.44
CA LEU A 309 7.48 -1.79 -23.71
C LEU A 309 8.15 -3.17 -23.58
N LEU A 310 7.41 -4.19 -23.16
CA LEU A 310 7.91 -5.58 -23.07
C LEU A 310 8.48 -6.09 -24.40
N LYS A 311 7.78 -5.85 -25.52
CA LYS A 311 8.29 -6.21 -26.85
C LYS A 311 9.59 -5.50 -27.19
N MET A 312 9.68 -4.21 -26.87
CA MET A 312 10.89 -3.43 -27.14
C MET A 312 12.07 -3.91 -26.30
N LEU A 313 11.88 -4.12 -24.99
CA LEU A 313 12.91 -4.62 -24.11
C LEU A 313 13.48 -5.95 -24.59
N ARG A 314 12.62 -6.91 -24.93
CA ARG A 314 13.03 -8.23 -25.47
C ARG A 314 13.75 -8.09 -26.82
N ARG A 315 13.26 -7.21 -27.72
CA ARG A 315 13.90 -6.96 -29.02
C ARG A 315 15.33 -6.42 -28.89
N PHE A 316 15.60 -5.62 -27.87
CA PHE A 316 16.92 -5.07 -27.61
C PHE A 316 17.78 -5.94 -26.65
N GLY A 317 17.29 -7.10 -26.24
CA GLY A 317 18.01 -8.06 -25.41
C GLY A 317 18.03 -7.76 -23.91
N HIS A 318 17.19 -6.82 -23.45
CA HIS A 318 17.05 -6.44 -22.04
C HIS A 318 16.05 -7.37 -21.32
N ASN A 319 16.42 -8.67 -21.22
CA ASN A 319 15.49 -9.69 -20.73
C ASN A 319 15.13 -9.52 -19.25
N GLU A 320 16.08 -9.15 -18.39
CA GLU A 320 15.85 -8.90 -16.96
C GLU A 320 14.89 -7.73 -16.76
N ALA A 321 15.08 -6.64 -17.52
CA ALA A 321 14.16 -5.52 -17.48
C ALA A 321 12.77 -5.89 -18.03
N ALA A 322 12.70 -6.75 -19.04
CA ALA A 322 11.43 -7.25 -19.57
C ALA A 322 10.71 -8.12 -18.54
N GLU A 323 11.41 -9.00 -17.83
CA GLU A 323 10.84 -9.84 -16.78
C GLU A 323 10.32 -9.00 -15.61
N CYS A 324 11.10 -8.02 -15.15
CA CYS A 324 10.64 -7.04 -14.16
C CYS A 324 9.32 -6.38 -14.59
N MET A 325 9.27 -5.81 -15.80
CA MET A 325 8.08 -5.13 -16.31
C MET A 325 6.89 -6.07 -16.52
N GLU A 326 7.10 -7.35 -16.74
CA GLU A 326 6.02 -8.35 -16.85
C GLU A 326 5.33 -8.57 -15.50
N TRP A 327 6.08 -8.67 -14.41
CA TRP A 327 5.56 -8.75 -13.04
C TRP A 327 4.83 -7.46 -12.66
N LEU A 328 5.46 -6.30 -12.86
CA LEU A 328 4.82 -5.02 -12.58
C LEU A 328 3.47 -4.89 -13.32
N THR A 329 3.43 -5.24 -14.61
CA THR A 329 2.19 -5.15 -15.41
C THR A 329 1.06 -6.00 -14.84
N ALA A 330 1.36 -7.19 -14.31
CA ALA A 330 0.36 -8.05 -13.70
C ALA A 330 -0.25 -7.37 -12.47
N ASP A 331 0.58 -6.79 -11.61
CA ASP A 331 0.16 -6.11 -10.38
C ASP A 331 -0.57 -4.79 -10.69
N GLU A 332 -0.08 -3.96 -11.63
CA GLU A 332 -0.74 -2.73 -12.09
C GLU A 332 -2.16 -2.99 -12.61
N THR A 333 -2.37 -4.15 -13.26
CA THR A 333 -3.70 -4.57 -13.68
C THR A 333 -4.62 -4.83 -12.49
N GLN A 334 -4.10 -5.37 -11.39
CA GLN A 334 -4.84 -5.56 -10.14
C GLN A 334 -5.07 -4.23 -9.40
N HIS A 335 -4.11 -3.31 -9.43
CA HIS A 335 -4.27 -1.98 -8.85
C HIS A 335 -5.41 -1.21 -9.54
N ALA A 336 -5.46 -1.25 -10.87
CA ALA A 336 -6.57 -0.67 -11.63
C ALA A 336 -7.90 -1.36 -11.30
N LEU A 337 -7.94 -2.69 -11.09
CA LEU A 337 -9.13 -3.42 -10.66
C LEU A 337 -9.59 -2.96 -9.26
N ILE A 338 -8.67 -2.77 -8.31
CA ILE A 338 -8.95 -2.21 -6.99
C ILE A 338 -9.57 -0.82 -7.13
N GLY A 339 -8.97 0.06 -7.92
CA GLY A 339 -9.48 1.40 -8.19
C GLY A 339 -10.90 1.40 -8.76
N ASN A 340 -11.16 0.57 -9.79
CA ASN A 340 -12.49 0.41 -10.38
C ASN A 340 -13.53 -0.07 -9.39
N ARG A 341 -13.21 -1.09 -8.59
CA ARG A 341 -14.10 -1.64 -7.57
C ARG A 341 -14.51 -0.58 -6.55
N TRP A 342 -13.57 0.19 -6.04
CA TRP A 342 -13.85 1.20 -5.02
C TRP A 342 -14.51 2.44 -5.60
N LEU A 343 -14.11 2.89 -6.81
CA LEU A 343 -14.81 3.99 -7.48
C LEU A 343 -16.26 3.64 -7.76
N LEU A 344 -16.55 2.46 -8.34
CA LEU A 344 -17.92 2.01 -8.58
C LEU A 344 -18.74 1.94 -7.29
N ARG A 345 -18.14 1.52 -6.18
CA ARG A 345 -18.80 1.50 -4.88
C ARG A 345 -19.09 2.91 -4.36
N LEU A 346 -18.14 3.85 -4.48
CA LEU A 346 -18.31 5.25 -4.03
C LEU A 346 -19.38 5.98 -4.84
N VAL A 347 -19.51 5.69 -6.11
CA VAL A 347 -20.55 6.27 -6.98
C VAL A 347 -21.83 5.42 -7.06
N GLU A 348 -21.95 4.37 -6.21
CA GLU A 348 -23.12 3.48 -6.12
C GLU A 348 -23.49 2.80 -7.46
N GLY A 349 -22.51 2.54 -8.32
CA GLY A 349 -22.68 1.99 -9.66
C GLY A 349 -23.29 2.96 -10.68
N ASP A 350 -23.45 4.23 -10.33
CA ASP A 350 -24.00 5.26 -11.23
C ASP A 350 -22.99 5.62 -12.32
N ARG A 351 -23.36 5.30 -13.56
CA ARG A 351 -22.54 5.54 -14.75
C ARG A 351 -22.20 7.03 -14.93
N ALA A 352 -23.15 7.92 -14.78
CA ALA A 352 -22.95 9.34 -15.02
C ALA A 352 -21.99 9.95 -13.97
N LYS A 353 -22.10 9.52 -12.72
CA LYS A 353 -21.15 9.90 -11.65
C LYS A 353 -19.75 9.36 -11.93
N TYR A 354 -19.63 8.09 -12.36
CA TYR A 354 -18.35 7.49 -12.72
C TYR A 354 -17.66 8.27 -13.85
N GLU A 355 -18.39 8.56 -14.95
CA GLU A 355 -17.90 9.37 -16.06
C GLU A 355 -17.48 10.78 -15.60
N ALA A 356 -18.27 11.41 -14.75
CA ALA A 356 -17.98 12.75 -14.24
C ALA A 356 -16.70 12.79 -13.39
N VAL A 357 -16.48 11.82 -12.50
CA VAL A 357 -15.25 11.72 -11.68
C VAL A 357 -14.03 11.57 -12.58
N LEU A 358 -14.05 10.65 -13.56
CA LEU A 358 -12.92 10.46 -14.47
C LEU A 358 -12.66 11.68 -15.36
N ALA A 359 -13.71 12.35 -15.84
CA ALA A 359 -13.58 13.58 -16.62
C ALA A 359 -12.92 14.69 -15.78
N THR A 360 -13.39 14.91 -14.55
CA THR A 360 -12.83 15.90 -13.63
C THR A 360 -11.37 15.58 -13.29
N ALA A 361 -11.07 14.35 -12.95
CA ALA A 361 -9.70 13.90 -12.67
C ALA A 361 -8.78 14.14 -13.87
N ASN A 362 -9.20 13.76 -15.08
CA ASN A 362 -8.40 13.93 -16.28
C ASN A 362 -8.21 15.41 -16.66
N GLU A 363 -9.21 16.27 -16.45
CA GLU A 363 -9.08 17.72 -16.64
C GLU A 363 -8.03 18.33 -15.71
N LYS A 364 -7.98 17.87 -14.45
CA LYS A 364 -7.01 18.33 -13.45
C LYS A 364 -5.59 17.94 -13.81
N ILE A 365 -5.34 16.67 -14.15
CA ILE A 365 -3.98 16.17 -14.38
C ILE A 365 -3.53 16.21 -15.84
N LYS A 366 -4.45 16.39 -16.78
CA LYS A 366 -4.19 16.47 -18.24
C LYS A 366 -3.30 15.34 -18.74
N PHE A 367 -3.66 14.11 -18.38
CA PHE A 367 -2.85 12.95 -18.72
C PHE A 367 -2.97 12.62 -20.22
N PRO A 368 -1.86 12.35 -20.93
CA PRO A 368 -1.91 12.07 -22.36
C PRO A 368 -2.60 10.75 -22.65
N LEU A 369 -3.42 10.72 -23.70
CA LEU A 369 -4.04 9.50 -24.19
C LEU A 369 -3.00 8.53 -24.76
N SER A 370 -3.19 7.25 -24.53
CA SER A 370 -2.37 6.16 -25.06
C SER A 370 -3.26 5.18 -25.84
N PRO A 371 -2.72 4.42 -26.81
CA PRO A 371 -3.44 3.32 -27.40
C PRO A 371 -3.94 2.35 -26.34
N VAL A 372 -5.22 2.03 -26.36
CA VAL A 372 -5.88 1.22 -25.34
C VAL A 372 -5.52 -0.26 -25.49
N ASN A 373 -5.12 -0.91 -24.41
CA ASN A 373 -5.04 -2.35 -24.32
C ASN A 373 -6.36 -2.91 -23.77
N ARG A 374 -7.36 -3.11 -24.65
CA ARG A 374 -8.70 -3.54 -24.27
C ARG A 374 -8.69 -4.77 -23.36
N ALA A 375 -7.92 -5.79 -23.71
CA ALA A 375 -7.90 -7.05 -22.95
C ALA A 375 -7.47 -6.85 -21.50
N LEU A 376 -6.41 -6.07 -21.24
CA LEU A 376 -5.97 -5.77 -19.87
C LEU A 376 -6.93 -4.82 -19.15
N ARG A 377 -7.53 -3.83 -19.87
CA ARG A 377 -8.56 -2.96 -19.29
C ARG A 377 -9.79 -3.76 -18.83
N GLU A 378 -10.23 -4.75 -19.59
CA GLU A 378 -11.33 -5.64 -19.24
C GLU A 378 -10.98 -6.48 -17.98
N ILE A 379 -9.78 -7.05 -17.92
CA ILE A 379 -9.27 -7.77 -16.71
C ILE A 379 -9.23 -6.82 -15.51
N ALA A 380 -8.80 -5.58 -15.70
CA ALA A 380 -8.78 -4.53 -14.67
C ALA A 380 -10.18 -4.00 -14.30
N GLY A 381 -11.26 -4.63 -14.80
CA GLY A 381 -12.63 -4.33 -14.40
C GLY A 381 -13.19 -3.01 -14.92
N TYR A 382 -12.57 -2.39 -15.93
CA TYR A 382 -13.14 -1.20 -16.55
C TYR A 382 -14.45 -1.53 -17.23
N PRO A 383 -15.50 -0.71 -17.05
CA PRO A 383 -16.75 -0.90 -17.77
C PRO A 383 -16.53 -0.84 -19.29
N GLU A 384 -17.13 -1.78 -20.03
CA GLU A 384 -16.98 -1.91 -21.50
C GLU A 384 -17.26 -0.56 -22.22
N TRP A 385 -18.35 0.11 -21.85
CA TRP A 385 -18.71 1.41 -22.44
C TRP A 385 -17.63 2.49 -22.22
N TYR A 386 -16.84 2.41 -21.13
CA TYR A 386 -15.75 3.34 -20.88
C TYR A 386 -14.53 3.00 -21.73
N VAL A 387 -14.21 1.72 -21.90
CA VAL A 387 -13.15 1.27 -22.80
C VAL A 387 -13.46 1.70 -24.25
N ASP A 388 -14.70 1.54 -24.69
CA ASP A 388 -15.17 2.02 -26.01
C ASP A 388 -15.01 3.55 -26.15
N GLN A 389 -15.26 4.30 -25.10
CA GLN A 389 -15.08 5.75 -25.09
C GLN A 389 -13.59 6.13 -25.23
N LEU A 390 -12.70 5.48 -24.49
CA LEU A 390 -11.25 5.70 -24.58
C LEU A 390 -10.73 5.41 -26.00
N GLU A 391 -11.12 4.29 -26.60
CA GLU A 391 -10.74 3.94 -27.97
C GLU A 391 -11.19 5.01 -28.97
N ARG A 392 -12.43 5.49 -28.88
CA ARG A 392 -12.92 6.60 -29.71
C ARG A 392 -12.12 7.89 -29.52
N GLN A 393 -11.75 8.22 -28.28
CA GLN A 393 -10.93 9.41 -27.99
C GLN A 393 -9.53 9.28 -28.59
N VAL A 394 -8.91 8.10 -28.50
CA VAL A 394 -7.60 7.81 -29.10
C VAL A 394 -7.67 7.93 -30.63
N GLU A 395 -8.69 7.40 -31.28
CA GLU A 395 -8.86 7.51 -32.72
C GLU A 395 -9.07 8.98 -33.16
N ALA A 396 -9.91 9.73 -32.43
CA ALA A 396 -10.14 11.16 -32.70
C ALA A 396 -8.86 12.02 -32.54
N SER A 397 -7.96 11.62 -31.65
CA SER A 397 -6.69 12.35 -31.45
C SER A 397 -5.64 12.13 -32.55
N LYS A 398 -5.84 11.14 -33.44
CA LYS A 398 -4.97 10.86 -34.59
C LYS A 398 -5.41 11.61 -35.88
N ALA A 399 -6.64 12.10 -35.90
CA ALA A 399 -7.23 12.84 -37.03
C ALA A 399 -6.90 14.33 -36.96
#